data_5f4f4436c1bd597e8c4197aa0e9bff2c
#
_entry.id   5f4f4436c1bd597e8c4197aa0e9bff2c
#
_cell.length_a   1.000
_cell.length_b   1.000
_cell.length_c   1.000
_cell.angle_alpha   90.00
_cell.angle_beta   90.00
_cell.angle_gamma   90.00
#
_symmetry.space_group_name_H-M   'P 1'
#
loop_
_entity.id
_entity.type
_entity.pdbx_description
1 polymer ?
#
loop_
_entity_poly.entity_id
_entity_poly.type
_entity_poly.pdbx_seq_one_letter_code
_entity_poly.pdbx_strand_id
1 'polypeptide(L)'
;MLIATHNGSFHADEVTACVIFKLLDATTQIIRTRDPELLESADYVIDVSGKFDLQKHFDHHPAEFNLSRANGIRYATAGLIWEKFGRQLLKLIRRCMPNPDEISDVVINKAWKTIDRNIMQYTDLTDNGQLDSYTRSLCGLDGTTEENQVYASLNRFYMHIPVIPYIVAMQNNPNGNDEEQYKNFMDTVESMKVLYKNIFINTLTNARDEEKVLQSYDGSEILRLNEKLPWFEAVLNNWNYFEKCRIAIYPDHKKKGYRIQSLPGSQSSRFKNRCGAPVAWRGRELDELNALVGITTATFVHKTGFTGGALSKEDIEIMARKWLDNAEM
;
A
#
# COMPACT_ATOMS: atom_id res chain seq x y z
N MET A 1 15.11 -21.93 -11.89
CA MET A 1 13.85 -22.68 -11.55
C MET A 1 13.00 -22.82 -12.80
N LEU A 2 12.26 -23.93 -12.91
CA LEU A 2 11.24 -24.15 -13.95
C LEU A 2 9.85 -24.09 -13.31
N ILE A 3 8.99 -23.19 -13.79
CA ILE A 3 7.60 -23.04 -13.35
C ILE A 3 6.69 -23.50 -14.47
N ALA A 4 5.71 -24.34 -14.17
CA ALA A 4 4.67 -24.74 -15.11
C ALA A 4 3.31 -24.14 -14.69
N THR A 5 2.58 -23.61 -15.68
CA THR A 5 1.20 -23.13 -15.53
C THR A 5 0.35 -23.53 -16.73
N HIS A 6 -0.97 -23.28 -16.69
CA HIS A 6 -1.87 -23.63 -17.78
C HIS A 6 -1.62 -22.82 -19.06
N ASN A 7 -1.94 -23.38 -20.19
CA ASN A 7 -2.03 -22.69 -21.48
C ASN A 7 -3.45 -22.16 -21.75
N GLY A 8 -3.66 -21.50 -22.88
CA GLY A 8 -4.91 -20.82 -23.24
C GLY A 8 -4.99 -19.40 -22.68
N SER A 9 -6.17 -18.89 -22.36
CA SER A 9 -6.34 -17.57 -21.74
C SER A 9 -5.65 -17.51 -20.38
N PHE A 10 -5.15 -16.35 -20.03
CA PHE A 10 -4.44 -16.16 -18.77
C PHE A 10 -5.06 -15.03 -17.94
N HIS A 11 -4.87 -15.10 -16.62
CA HIS A 11 -5.46 -14.23 -15.63
C HIS A 11 -4.37 -13.51 -14.81
N ALA A 12 -4.79 -12.61 -13.96
CA ALA A 12 -3.86 -11.94 -13.04
C ALA A 12 -3.28 -12.90 -12.00
N ASP A 13 -3.93 -14.01 -11.74
CA ASP A 13 -3.54 -14.98 -10.72
C ASP A 13 -2.20 -15.62 -11.04
N GLU A 14 -2.10 -16.42 -12.10
CA GLU A 14 -0.85 -17.08 -12.48
C GLU A 14 0.19 -16.09 -13.00
N VAL A 15 -0.21 -14.95 -13.61
CA VAL A 15 0.73 -13.89 -13.99
C VAL A 15 1.41 -13.31 -12.75
N THR A 16 0.65 -12.99 -11.69
CA THR A 16 1.22 -12.48 -10.42
C THR A 16 2.15 -13.51 -9.77
N ALA A 17 1.75 -14.78 -9.74
CA ALA A 17 2.59 -15.86 -9.23
C ALA A 17 3.91 -15.97 -10.01
N CYS A 18 3.85 -15.94 -11.35
CA CYS A 18 5.05 -15.96 -12.21
C CYS A 18 5.95 -14.73 -11.99
N VAL A 19 5.37 -13.54 -11.79
CA VAL A 19 6.14 -12.33 -11.47
C VAL A 19 6.90 -12.48 -10.15
N ILE A 20 6.26 -13.06 -9.12
CA ILE A 20 6.92 -13.32 -7.83
C ILE A 20 8.14 -14.23 -8.04
N PHE A 21 8.00 -15.33 -8.79
CA PHE A 21 9.12 -16.23 -9.09
C PHE A 21 10.23 -15.56 -9.91
N LYS A 22 9.88 -14.76 -10.92
CA LYS A 22 10.87 -13.98 -11.70
C LYS A 22 11.61 -12.92 -10.88
N LEU A 23 10.96 -12.36 -9.87
CA LEU A 23 11.60 -11.41 -8.94
C LEU A 23 12.48 -12.12 -7.90
N LEU A 24 12.15 -13.36 -7.53
CA LEU A 24 12.99 -14.19 -6.64
C LEU A 24 14.25 -14.68 -7.34
N ASP A 25 14.11 -15.08 -8.60
CA ASP A 25 15.21 -15.56 -9.44
C ASP A 25 14.98 -15.16 -10.90
N ALA A 26 15.78 -14.21 -11.39
CA ALA A 26 15.69 -13.70 -12.76
C ALA A 26 15.91 -14.79 -13.83
N THR A 27 16.55 -15.91 -13.49
CA THR A 27 16.80 -17.05 -14.39
C THR A 27 15.62 -18.01 -14.47
N THR A 28 14.54 -17.78 -13.71
CA THR A 28 13.33 -18.61 -13.73
C THR A 28 12.79 -18.76 -15.15
N GLN A 29 12.58 -19.99 -15.58
CA GLN A 29 11.90 -20.34 -16.83
C GLN A 29 10.42 -20.62 -16.55
N ILE A 30 9.55 -20.26 -17.46
CA ILE A 30 8.12 -20.50 -17.34
C ILE A 30 7.66 -21.26 -18.58
N ILE A 31 6.96 -22.37 -18.37
CA ILE A 31 6.28 -23.11 -19.41
C ILE A 31 4.77 -23.09 -19.19
N ARG A 32 4.02 -23.02 -20.27
CA ARG A 32 2.56 -23.06 -20.25
C ARG A 32 2.09 -24.36 -20.90
N THR A 33 1.57 -25.27 -20.08
CA THR A 33 1.24 -26.61 -20.52
C THR A 33 0.19 -27.28 -19.62
N ARG A 34 -0.49 -28.28 -20.15
CA ARG A 34 -1.33 -29.24 -19.40
C ARG A 34 -0.82 -30.67 -19.52
N ASP A 35 0.33 -30.86 -20.19
CA ASP A 35 0.99 -32.15 -20.34
C ASP A 35 1.52 -32.63 -18.98
N PRO A 36 1.07 -33.80 -18.48
CA PRO A 36 1.48 -34.32 -17.18
C PRO A 36 3.00 -34.56 -17.03
N GLU A 37 3.69 -34.95 -18.10
CA GLU A 37 5.12 -35.22 -18.08
C GLU A 37 5.90 -33.92 -17.91
N LEU A 38 5.47 -32.87 -18.63
CA LEU A 38 6.05 -31.52 -18.49
C LEU A 38 5.76 -30.91 -17.11
N LEU A 39 4.53 -31.09 -16.58
CA LEU A 39 4.19 -30.65 -15.23
C LEU A 39 5.05 -31.35 -14.17
N GLU A 40 5.28 -32.65 -14.33
CA GLU A 40 6.11 -33.40 -13.39
C GLU A 40 7.59 -32.96 -13.42
N SER A 41 8.10 -32.49 -14.55
CA SER A 41 9.48 -31.99 -14.70
C SER A 41 9.71 -30.61 -14.05
N ALA A 42 8.66 -29.84 -13.76
CA ALA A 42 8.77 -28.50 -13.20
C ALA A 42 9.12 -28.52 -11.71
N ASP A 43 9.84 -27.48 -11.25
CA ASP A 43 10.12 -27.27 -9.84
C ASP A 43 8.85 -26.86 -9.07
N TYR A 44 8.00 -26.02 -9.69
CA TYR A 44 6.70 -25.62 -9.17
C TYR A 44 5.64 -25.68 -10.27
N VAL A 45 4.46 -26.17 -9.89
CA VAL A 45 3.27 -26.27 -10.76
C VAL A 45 2.18 -25.41 -10.15
N ILE A 46 1.77 -24.38 -10.90
CA ILE A 46 0.85 -23.36 -10.41
C ILE A 46 -0.39 -23.28 -11.31
N ASP A 47 -1.57 -23.24 -10.69
CA ASP A 47 -2.86 -22.98 -11.35
C ASP A 47 -3.21 -23.94 -12.49
N VAL A 48 -2.82 -25.22 -12.43
CA VAL A 48 -3.02 -26.16 -13.54
C VAL A 48 -3.13 -27.63 -13.14
N SER A 49 -2.63 -28.02 -12.00
CA SER A 49 -2.45 -29.45 -11.69
C SER A 49 -3.67 -30.13 -11.08
N GLY A 50 -4.67 -29.37 -10.62
CA GLY A 50 -5.74 -29.89 -9.79
C GLY A 50 -5.24 -30.44 -8.45
N LYS A 51 -4.06 -29.97 -7.96
CA LYS A 51 -3.43 -30.45 -6.72
C LYS A 51 -2.92 -29.27 -5.89
N PHE A 52 -3.00 -29.42 -4.57
CA PHE A 52 -2.44 -28.50 -3.61
C PHE A 52 -1.68 -29.25 -2.51
N ASP A 53 -0.37 -29.00 -2.36
CA ASP A 53 0.48 -29.70 -1.39
C ASP A 53 1.43 -28.78 -0.60
N LEU A 54 1.40 -27.47 -0.81
CA LEU A 54 2.30 -26.45 -0.23
C LEU A 54 3.79 -26.66 -0.55
N GLN A 55 4.15 -27.64 -1.36
CA GLN A 55 5.53 -27.95 -1.71
C GLN A 55 5.82 -27.62 -3.18
N LYS A 56 5.19 -28.34 -4.08
CA LYS A 56 5.34 -28.23 -5.53
C LYS A 56 4.08 -27.70 -6.23
N HIS A 57 2.91 -28.14 -5.79
CA HIS A 57 1.62 -27.84 -6.42
C HIS A 57 0.86 -26.74 -5.67
N PHE A 58 0.54 -25.67 -6.39
CA PHE A 58 -0.20 -24.51 -5.89
C PHE A 58 -1.38 -24.22 -6.83
N ASP A 59 -2.40 -25.07 -6.71
CA ASP A 59 -3.63 -24.93 -7.47
C ASP A 59 -4.82 -24.85 -6.51
N HIS A 60 -5.71 -23.90 -6.73
CA HIS A 60 -6.88 -23.63 -5.88
C HIS A 60 -8.18 -24.25 -6.42
N HIS A 61 -8.13 -24.93 -7.58
CA HIS A 61 -9.29 -25.55 -8.24
C HIS A 61 -9.76 -26.90 -7.66
N PRO A 62 -8.95 -27.69 -6.90
CA PRO A 62 -9.45 -28.95 -6.33
C PRO A 62 -10.74 -28.72 -5.53
N ALA A 63 -11.70 -29.62 -5.64
CA ALA A 63 -12.99 -29.53 -4.94
C ALA A 63 -12.84 -29.49 -3.42
N GLU A 64 -11.83 -30.17 -2.89
CA GLU A 64 -11.47 -30.19 -1.46
C GLU A 64 -10.69 -28.95 -1.00
N PHE A 65 -10.23 -28.10 -1.92
CA PHE A 65 -9.50 -26.88 -1.56
C PHE A 65 -10.43 -25.86 -0.90
N ASN A 66 -10.16 -25.51 0.35
CA ASN A 66 -11.00 -24.62 1.14
C ASN A 66 -10.21 -23.58 1.95
N LEU A 67 -8.94 -23.35 1.60
CA LEU A 67 -8.13 -22.37 2.31
C LEU A 67 -8.67 -20.95 2.10
N SER A 68 -8.87 -20.27 3.22
CA SER A 68 -9.33 -18.88 3.24
C SER A 68 -8.57 -18.09 4.30
N ARG A 69 -8.45 -16.79 4.08
CA ARG A 69 -7.97 -15.87 5.10
C ARG A 69 -9.01 -15.69 6.21
N ALA A 70 -8.59 -15.15 7.34
CA ALA A 70 -9.48 -14.90 8.49
C ALA A 70 -10.68 -13.98 8.16
N ASN A 71 -10.58 -13.17 7.12
CA ASN A 71 -11.67 -12.32 6.63
C ASN A 71 -12.58 -13.00 5.59
N GLY A 72 -12.43 -14.31 5.37
CA GLY A 72 -13.30 -15.08 4.46
C GLY A 72 -12.89 -15.05 2.99
N ILE A 73 -11.84 -14.33 2.62
CA ILE A 73 -11.33 -14.33 1.24
C ILE A 73 -10.59 -15.63 0.97
N ARG A 74 -11.08 -16.41 0.00
CA ARG A 74 -10.43 -17.63 -0.45
C ARG A 74 -9.12 -17.30 -1.15
N TYR A 75 -8.11 -18.15 -0.93
CA TYR A 75 -6.87 -18.04 -1.69
C TYR A 75 -7.11 -18.48 -3.15
N ALA A 76 -6.46 -17.76 -4.08
CA ALA A 76 -6.11 -18.25 -5.40
C ALA A 76 -4.59 -18.47 -5.45
N THR A 77 -4.05 -18.82 -6.58
CA THR A 77 -2.62 -19.17 -6.72
C THR A 77 -1.70 -18.02 -6.34
N ALA A 78 -2.02 -16.77 -6.74
CA ALA A 78 -1.23 -15.59 -6.37
C ALA A 78 -1.10 -15.44 -4.85
N GLY A 79 -2.21 -15.55 -4.13
CA GLY A 79 -2.23 -15.47 -2.68
C GLY A 79 -1.44 -16.60 -2.02
N LEU A 80 -1.53 -17.84 -2.53
CA LEU A 80 -0.75 -18.98 -2.04
C LEU A 80 0.75 -18.77 -2.22
N ILE A 81 1.18 -18.32 -3.39
CA ILE A 81 2.59 -18.02 -3.68
C ILE A 81 3.08 -16.85 -2.83
N TRP A 82 2.25 -15.82 -2.62
CA TRP A 82 2.57 -14.70 -1.74
C TRP A 82 2.74 -15.14 -0.28
N GLU A 83 1.85 -15.98 0.23
CA GLU A 83 1.94 -16.51 1.59
C GLU A 83 3.27 -17.25 1.80
N LYS A 84 3.66 -18.07 0.84
CA LYS A 84 4.88 -18.89 0.94
C LYS A 84 6.16 -18.07 0.71
N PHE A 85 6.20 -17.24 -0.30
CA PHE A 85 7.44 -16.62 -0.79
C PHE A 85 7.51 -15.11 -0.59
N GLY A 86 6.41 -14.44 -0.28
CA GLY A 86 6.33 -12.97 -0.24
C GLY A 86 7.33 -12.34 0.72
N ARG A 87 7.49 -12.88 1.94
CA ARG A 87 8.46 -12.35 2.91
C ARG A 87 9.91 -12.56 2.44
N GLN A 88 10.21 -13.69 1.82
CA GLN A 88 11.53 -13.95 1.24
C GLN A 88 11.83 -12.97 0.11
N LEU A 89 10.86 -12.71 -0.77
CA LEU A 89 10.98 -11.73 -1.84
C LEU A 89 11.23 -10.32 -1.30
N LEU A 90 10.49 -9.88 -0.29
CA LEU A 90 10.70 -8.57 0.31
C LEU A 90 12.07 -8.44 0.98
N LYS A 91 12.58 -9.50 1.62
CA LYS A 91 13.96 -9.56 2.14
C LYS A 91 15.00 -9.44 1.02
N LEU A 92 14.73 -10.02 -0.14
CA LEU A 92 15.62 -9.89 -1.30
C LEU A 92 15.60 -8.46 -1.86
N ILE A 93 14.42 -7.88 -2.05
CA ILE A 93 14.25 -6.50 -2.54
C ILE A 93 14.93 -5.51 -1.59
N ARG A 94 14.77 -5.67 -0.28
CA ARG A 94 15.42 -4.84 0.74
C ARG A 94 16.93 -4.66 0.48
N ARG A 95 17.62 -5.74 0.09
CA ARG A 95 19.07 -5.71 -0.15
C ARG A 95 19.50 -4.75 -1.28
N CYS A 96 18.57 -4.42 -2.18
CA CYS A 96 18.79 -3.52 -3.30
C CYS A 96 18.32 -2.08 -3.02
N MET A 97 17.78 -1.82 -1.83
CA MET A 97 17.26 -0.49 -1.46
C MET A 97 18.35 0.35 -0.79
N PRO A 98 18.23 1.69 -0.87
CA PRO A 98 19.03 2.57 -0.02
C PRO A 98 18.78 2.27 1.46
N ASN A 99 19.84 2.24 2.26
CA ASN A 99 19.78 1.99 3.71
C ASN A 99 19.00 0.70 4.09
N PRO A 100 19.41 -0.49 3.59
CA PRO A 100 18.70 -1.74 3.82
C PRO A 100 18.58 -2.09 5.32
N ASP A 101 19.52 -1.64 6.16
CA ASP A 101 19.53 -1.90 7.61
C ASP A 101 18.40 -1.17 8.37
N GLU A 102 17.84 -0.10 7.80
CA GLU A 102 16.67 0.58 8.36
C GLU A 102 15.35 -0.20 8.14
N ILE A 103 15.38 -1.28 7.35
CA ILE A 103 14.21 -2.12 7.06
C ILE A 103 14.28 -3.39 7.90
N SER A 104 13.71 -3.32 9.08
CA SER A 104 13.63 -4.42 10.03
C SER A 104 12.64 -5.52 9.58
N ASP A 105 12.65 -6.68 10.24
CA ASP A 105 11.65 -7.72 10.00
C ASP A 105 10.23 -7.26 10.38
N VAL A 106 10.06 -6.30 11.29
CA VAL A 106 8.78 -5.65 11.60
C VAL A 106 8.28 -4.89 10.37
N VAL A 107 9.14 -4.08 9.73
CA VAL A 107 8.84 -3.35 8.50
C VAL A 107 8.47 -4.31 7.36
N ILE A 108 9.23 -5.40 7.18
CA ILE A 108 8.93 -6.43 6.17
C ILE A 108 7.56 -7.06 6.40
N ASN A 109 7.24 -7.45 7.62
CA ASN A 109 5.93 -8.04 7.94
C ASN A 109 4.78 -7.05 7.73
N LYS A 110 4.97 -5.77 8.02
CA LYS A 110 3.99 -4.71 7.77
C LYS A 110 3.77 -4.52 6.26
N ALA A 111 4.85 -4.43 5.49
CA ALA A 111 4.79 -4.33 4.03
C ALA A 111 4.12 -5.56 3.41
N TRP A 112 4.48 -6.76 3.88
CA TRP A 112 3.88 -8.01 3.44
C TRP A 112 2.36 -8.02 3.63
N LYS A 113 1.88 -7.66 4.83
CA LYS A 113 0.43 -7.54 5.12
C LYS A 113 -0.26 -6.50 4.26
N THR A 114 0.40 -5.37 4.00
CA THR A 114 -0.15 -4.28 3.19
C THR A 114 -0.29 -4.71 1.72
N ILE A 115 0.70 -5.40 1.18
CA ILE A 115 0.66 -5.95 -0.19
C ILE A 115 -0.38 -7.06 -0.29
N ASP A 116 -0.46 -7.97 0.69
CA ASP A 116 -1.50 -8.98 0.73
C ASP A 116 -2.89 -8.34 0.65
N ARG A 117 -3.17 -7.41 1.56
CA ARG A 117 -4.47 -6.75 1.63
C ARG A 117 -4.84 -5.96 0.38
N ASN A 118 -3.90 -5.23 -0.21
CA ASN A 118 -4.21 -4.26 -1.26
C ASN A 118 -4.09 -4.84 -2.67
N ILE A 119 -3.40 -5.97 -2.84
CA ILE A 119 -3.11 -6.55 -4.15
C ILE A 119 -3.50 -8.02 -4.21
N MET A 120 -2.94 -8.87 -3.34
CA MET A 120 -3.16 -10.31 -3.44
C MET A 120 -4.61 -10.68 -3.15
N GLN A 121 -5.21 -10.10 -2.11
CA GLN A 121 -6.62 -10.33 -1.79
C GLN A 121 -7.54 -9.89 -2.93
N TYR A 122 -7.23 -8.79 -3.60
CA TYR A 122 -8.03 -8.35 -4.74
C TYR A 122 -7.89 -9.30 -5.95
N THR A 123 -6.68 -9.77 -6.21
CA THR A 123 -6.42 -10.79 -7.25
C THR A 123 -7.19 -12.08 -6.95
N ASP A 124 -7.07 -12.59 -5.72
CA ASP A 124 -7.76 -13.81 -5.27
C ASP A 124 -9.30 -13.66 -5.32
N LEU A 125 -9.84 -12.51 -4.90
CA LEU A 125 -11.29 -12.22 -4.97
C LEU A 125 -11.80 -12.24 -6.40
N THR A 126 -11.02 -11.66 -7.33
CA THR A 126 -11.38 -11.60 -8.75
C THR A 126 -11.36 -12.99 -9.36
N ASP A 127 -10.31 -13.73 -9.11
CA ASP A 127 -10.10 -15.06 -9.69
C ASP A 127 -11.12 -16.09 -9.17
N ASN A 128 -11.37 -16.09 -7.87
CA ASN A 128 -12.39 -16.93 -7.24
C ASN A 128 -13.85 -16.49 -7.51
N GLY A 129 -14.07 -15.40 -8.27
CA GLY A 129 -15.42 -14.86 -8.50
C GLY A 129 -16.11 -14.32 -7.23
N GLN A 130 -15.36 -14.05 -6.16
CA GLN A 130 -15.89 -13.58 -4.87
C GLN A 130 -16.01 -12.04 -4.78
N LEU A 131 -15.45 -11.28 -5.72
CA LEU A 131 -15.31 -9.82 -5.59
C LEU A 131 -16.65 -9.13 -5.33
N ASP A 132 -17.69 -9.47 -6.09
CA ASP A 132 -19.03 -8.86 -5.96
C ASP A 132 -19.66 -9.18 -4.61
N SER A 133 -19.74 -10.46 -4.23
CA SER A 133 -20.36 -10.90 -2.97
C SER A 133 -19.63 -10.37 -1.74
N TYR A 134 -18.28 -10.35 -1.79
CA TYR A 134 -17.46 -9.81 -0.71
C TYR A 134 -17.65 -8.31 -0.55
N THR A 135 -17.67 -7.55 -1.65
CA THR A 135 -17.87 -6.10 -1.63
C THR A 135 -19.27 -5.73 -1.10
N ARG A 136 -20.31 -6.46 -1.52
CA ARG A 136 -21.67 -6.30 -0.98
C ARG A 136 -21.70 -6.52 0.53
N SER A 137 -21.10 -7.60 1.00
CA SER A 137 -21.00 -7.90 2.43
C SER A 137 -20.30 -6.78 3.22
N LEU A 138 -19.21 -6.22 2.70
CA LEU A 138 -18.52 -5.10 3.35
C LEU A 138 -19.37 -3.83 3.42
N CYS A 139 -20.25 -3.61 2.44
CA CYS A 139 -21.15 -2.46 2.41
C CYS A 139 -22.45 -2.70 3.24
N GLY A 140 -22.62 -3.88 3.82
CA GLY A 140 -23.85 -4.23 4.54
C GLY A 140 -25.09 -4.34 3.63
N LEU A 141 -24.91 -4.62 2.32
CA LEU A 141 -25.98 -4.70 1.35
C LEU A 141 -26.60 -6.09 1.38
N ASP A 142 -27.89 -6.16 1.73
CA ASP A 142 -28.68 -7.40 1.81
C ASP A 142 -29.37 -7.79 0.50
N GLY A 143 -29.24 -6.96 -0.55
CA GLY A 143 -29.78 -7.23 -1.86
C GLY A 143 -31.15 -6.62 -2.15
N THR A 144 -31.60 -5.59 -1.41
CA THR A 144 -32.78 -4.83 -1.81
C THR A 144 -32.61 -4.20 -3.20
N THR A 145 -33.74 -3.95 -3.89
CA THR A 145 -33.70 -3.44 -5.27
C THR A 145 -33.02 -2.08 -5.37
N GLU A 146 -33.24 -1.19 -4.39
CA GLU A 146 -32.65 0.16 -4.36
C GLU A 146 -31.14 0.10 -4.10
N GLU A 147 -30.70 -0.69 -3.13
CA GLU A 147 -29.27 -0.92 -2.82
C GLU A 147 -28.54 -1.52 -4.02
N ASN A 148 -29.16 -2.50 -4.69
CA ASN A 148 -28.60 -3.10 -5.90
C ASN A 148 -28.43 -2.09 -7.03
N GLN A 149 -29.33 -1.13 -7.21
CA GLN A 149 -29.21 -0.07 -8.22
C GLN A 149 -28.05 0.89 -7.91
N VAL A 150 -27.91 1.31 -6.65
CA VAL A 150 -26.78 2.15 -6.21
C VAL A 150 -25.46 1.41 -6.39
N TYR A 151 -25.37 0.16 -5.92
CA TYR A 151 -24.20 -0.67 -6.06
C TYR A 151 -23.81 -0.90 -7.53
N ALA A 152 -24.78 -1.23 -8.38
CA ALA A 152 -24.54 -1.42 -9.81
C ALA A 152 -24.03 -0.15 -10.50
N SER A 153 -24.53 1.03 -10.08
CA SER A 153 -24.09 2.32 -10.61
C SER A 153 -22.67 2.64 -10.20
N LEU A 154 -22.30 2.41 -8.92
CA LEU A 154 -20.94 2.57 -8.41
C LEU A 154 -19.99 1.58 -9.07
N ASN A 155 -20.40 0.30 -9.17
CA ASN A 155 -19.59 -0.74 -9.77
C ASN A 155 -19.31 -0.46 -11.25
N ARG A 156 -20.31 0.05 -12.02
CA ARG A 156 -20.11 0.49 -13.39
C ARG A 156 -19.06 1.59 -13.51
N PHE A 157 -19.05 2.55 -12.59
CA PHE A 157 -18.05 3.62 -12.57
C PHE A 157 -16.65 3.07 -12.27
N TYR A 158 -16.52 2.19 -11.27
CA TYR A 158 -15.23 1.61 -10.87
C TYR A 158 -14.70 0.55 -11.85
N MET A 159 -15.55 -0.15 -12.58
CA MET A 159 -15.13 -1.15 -13.57
C MET A 159 -14.36 -0.56 -14.77
N HIS A 160 -14.40 0.75 -14.95
CA HIS A 160 -13.60 1.43 -15.99
C HIS A 160 -12.24 1.92 -15.47
N ILE A 161 -11.94 1.74 -14.19
CA ILE A 161 -10.62 2.03 -13.64
C ILE A 161 -9.71 0.84 -13.97
N PRO A 162 -8.58 1.05 -14.67
CA PRO A 162 -7.68 -0.04 -15.00
C PRO A 162 -7.02 -0.58 -13.73
N VAL A 163 -7.54 -1.68 -13.22
CA VAL A 163 -6.96 -2.48 -12.15
C VAL A 163 -6.16 -3.64 -12.72
N ILE A 164 -5.25 -4.20 -11.93
CA ILE A 164 -4.32 -5.24 -12.41
C ILE A 164 -5.02 -6.39 -13.15
N PRO A 165 -6.08 -7.03 -12.62
CA PRO A 165 -6.77 -8.10 -13.33
C PRO A 165 -7.30 -7.67 -14.71
N TYR A 166 -7.84 -6.47 -14.83
CA TYR A 166 -8.32 -5.94 -16.09
C TYR A 166 -7.19 -5.66 -17.08
N ILE A 167 -6.07 -5.07 -16.62
CA ILE A 167 -4.90 -4.82 -17.45
C ILE A 167 -4.33 -6.13 -18.01
N VAL A 168 -4.24 -7.16 -17.17
CA VAL A 168 -3.77 -8.50 -17.58
C VAL A 168 -4.74 -9.14 -18.58
N ALA A 169 -6.05 -9.10 -18.31
CA ALA A 169 -7.06 -9.67 -19.20
C ALA A 169 -7.03 -9.07 -20.61
N MET A 170 -6.74 -7.77 -20.74
CA MET A 170 -6.63 -7.08 -22.02
C MET A 170 -5.45 -7.56 -22.89
N GLN A 171 -4.48 -8.26 -22.33
CA GLN A 171 -3.33 -8.78 -23.08
C GLN A 171 -3.60 -10.13 -23.75
N ASN A 172 -4.72 -10.77 -23.42
CA ASN A 172 -5.12 -11.99 -24.11
C ASN A 172 -5.55 -11.70 -25.57
N ASN A 173 -5.14 -12.58 -26.49
CA ASN A 173 -5.66 -12.57 -27.85
C ASN A 173 -6.59 -13.79 -28.04
N PRO A 174 -7.92 -13.64 -27.92
CA PRO A 174 -8.85 -14.78 -28.01
C PRO A 174 -8.85 -15.48 -29.37
N ASN A 175 -8.32 -14.83 -30.40
CA ASN A 175 -8.17 -15.39 -31.75
C ASN A 175 -6.73 -15.84 -32.07
N GLY A 176 -5.80 -15.70 -31.10
CA GLY A 176 -4.42 -16.07 -31.27
C GLY A 176 -4.17 -17.57 -31.12
N ASN A 177 -3.12 -18.06 -31.74
CA ASN A 177 -2.63 -19.41 -31.54
C ASN A 177 -1.85 -19.53 -30.23
N ASP A 178 -1.43 -20.73 -29.82
CA ASP A 178 -0.74 -21.00 -28.57
C ASP A 178 0.61 -20.26 -28.48
N GLU A 179 1.32 -20.08 -29.59
CA GLU A 179 2.60 -19.36 -29.62
C GLU A 179 2.39 -17.85 -29.37
N GLU A 180 1.38 -17.26 -29.99
CA GLU A 180 1.00 -15.85 -29.76
C GLU A 180 0.53 -15.63 -28.32
N GLN A 181 -0.29 -16.53 -27.79
CA GLN A 181 -0.73 -16.47 -26.40
C GLN A 181 0.44 -16.63 -25.42
N TYR A 182 1.37 -17.54 -25.70
CA TYR A 182 2.58 -17.67 -24.89
C TYR A 182 3.42 -16.39 -24.91
N LYS A 183 3.61 -15.79 -26.09
CA LYS A 183 4.33 -14.51 -26.23
C LYS A 183 3.65 -13.41 -25.44
N ASN A 184 2.34 -13.23 -25.61
CA ASN A 184 1.55 -12.22 -24.90
C ASN A 184 1.62 -12.40 -23.37
N PHE A 185 1.55 -13.65 -22.91
CA PHE A 185 1.72 -13.99 -21.50
C PHE A 185 3.11 -13.56 -20.99
N MET A 186 4.18 -13.92 -21.69
CA MET A 186 5.56 -13.57 -21.26
C MET A 186 5.79 -12.06 -21.28
N ASP A 187 5.30 -11.34 -22.30
CA ASP A 187 5.38 -9.87 -22.37
C ASP A 187 4.59 -9.23 -21.20
N THR A 188 3.45 -9.83 -20.83
CA THR A 188 2.67 -9.38 -19.68
C THR A 188 3.41 -9.61 -18.36
N VAL A 189 4.00 -10.79 -18.16
CA VAL A 189 4.82 -11.09 -16.96
C VAL A 189 5.98 -10.10 -16.83
N GLU A 190 6.70 -9.81 -17.91
CA GLU A 190 7.82 -8.86 -17.86
C GLU A 190 7.35 -7.42 -17.57
N SER A 191 6.25 -6.98 -18.16
CA SER A 191 5.66 -5.66 -17.90
C SER A 191 5.18 -5.54 -16.45
N MET A 192 4.47 -6.55 -15.95
CA MET A 192 3.97 -6.59 -14.58
C MET A 192 5.12 -6.68 -13.57
N LYS A 193 6.22 -7.35 -13.89
CA LYS A 193 7.42 -7.42 -13.04
C LYS A 193 7.95 -6.03 -12.67
N VAL A 194 7.99 -5.11 -13.63
CA VAL A 194 8.42 -3.72 -13.36
C VAL A 194 7.43 -3.02 -12.42
N LEU A 195 6.13 -3.15 -12.69
CA LEU A 195 5.08 -2.57 -11.86
C LEU A 195 5.13 -3.09 -10.42
N TYR A 196 5.13 -4.41 -10.24
CA TYR A 196 5.15 -5.04 -8.92
C TYR A 196 6.43 -4.71 -8.14
N LYS A 197 7.59 -4.70 -8.79
CA LYS A 197 8.85 -4.29 -8.15
C LYS A 197 8.74 -2.88 -7.56
N ASN A 198 8.21 -1.93 -8.32
CA ASN A 198 8.01 -0.55 -7.85
C ASN A 198 7.00 -0.49 -6.69
N ILE A 199 5.90 -1.23 -6.77
CA ILE A 199 4.92 -1.32 -5.68
C ILE A 199 5.57 -1.86 -4.41
N PHE A 200 6.36 -2.92 -4.50
CA PHE A 200 7.01 -3.54 -3.35
C PHE A 200 8.05 -2.60 -2.72
N ILE A 201 8.87 -1.93 -3.52
CA ILE A 201 9.84 -0.92 -3.05
C ILE A 201 9.10 0.22 -2.34
N ASN A 202 8.06 0.79 -2.95
CA ASN A 202 7.30 1.88 -2.35
C ASN A 202 6.60 1.47 -1.05
N THR A 203 6.06 0.25 -1.00
CA THR A 203 5.40 -0.26 0.21
C THR A 203 6.40 -0.48 1.35
N LEU A 204 7.59 -1.02 1.05
CA LEU A 204 8.69 -1.14 2.02
C LEU A 204 9.14 0.23 2.53
N THR A 205 9.31 1.20 1.62
CA THR A 205 9.69 2.58 1.96
C THR A 205 8.66 3.21 2.90
N ASN A 206 7.38 3.13 2.55
CA ASN A 206 6.30 3.69 3.37
C ASN A 206 6.20 3.01 4.74
N ALA A 207 6.36 1.69 4.81
CA ALA A 207 6.35 0.96 6.07
C ALA A 207 7.54 1.34 6.98
N ARG A 208 8.73 1.52 6.41
CA ARG A 208 9.92 2.01 7.12
C ARG A 208 9.69 3.43 7.65
N ASP A 209 9.21 4.32 6.80
CA ASP A 209 9.03 5.73 7.15
C ASP A 209 7.92 5.90 8.21
N GLU A 210 6.87 5.09 8.16
CA GLU A 210 5.86 5.04 9.21
C GLU A 210 6.45 4.55 10.54
N GLU A 211 7.31 3.54 10.53
CA GLU A 211 8.01 3.05 11.74
C GLU A 211 8.89 4.14 12.35
N LYS A 212 9.63 4.91 11.54
CA LYS A 212 10.40 6.06 11.99
C LYS A 212 9.53 7.13 12.67
N VAL A 213 8.35 7.40 12.12
CA VAL A 213 7.39 8.33 12.73
C VAL A 213 6.93 7.83 14.10
N LEU A 214 6.58 6.54 14.22
CA LEU A 214 6.18 5.94 15.50
C LEU A 214 7.28 6.04 16.54
N GLN A 215 8.52 5.73 16.16
CA GLN A 215 9.69 5.80 17.04
C GLN A 215 10.06 7.23 17.46
N SER A 216 9.70 8.24 16.65
CA SER A 216 9.96 9.65 16.94
C SER A 216 8.96 10.26 17.92
N TYR A 217 7.86 9.58 18.24
CA TYR A 217 6.82 10.09 19.11
C TYR A 217 7.05 9.68 20.56
N ASP A 218 7.16 10.68 21.45
CA ASP A 218 7.43 10.53 22.87
C ASP A 218 6.17 10.52 23.77
N GLY A 219 4.98 10.51 23.16
CA GLY A 219 3.70 10.55 23.89
C GLY A 219 3.25 11.96 24.31
N SER A 220 3.95 13.02 23.89
CA SER A 220 3.62 14.41 24.21
C SER A 220 2.58 15.00 23.23
N GLU A 221 2.23 16.28 23.41
CA GLU A 221 1.33 16.98 22.48
C GLU A 221 1.99 17.34 21.14
N ILE A 222 3.30 17.15 20.99
CA ILE A 222 4.08 17.54 19.82
C ILE A 222 4.83 16.34 19.25
N LEU A 223 4.52 15.97 18.00
CA LEU A 223 5.34 15.04 17.22
C LEU A 223 6.54 15.79 16.63
N ARG A 224 7.75 15.42 17.04
CA ARG A 224 9.01 16.03 16.57
C ARG A 224 9.74 15.09 15.62
N LEU A 225 9.92 15.53 14.36
CA LEU A 225 10.64 14.76 13.37
C LEU A 225 11.96 15.43 13.01
N ASN A 226 13.02 14.65 12.91
CA ASN A 226 14.35 15.13 12.52
C ASN A 226 14.53 15.18 10.98
N GLU A 227 13.61 14.54 10.25
CA GLU A 227 13.55 14.53 8.78
C GLU A 227 12.12 14.65 8.30
N LYS A 228 11.94 14.96 7.01
CA LYS A 228 10.60 15.03 6.41
C LYS A 228 10.10 13.61 6.12
N LEU A 229 9.20 13.11 6.93
CA LEU A 229 8.54 11.83 6.79
C LEU A 229 7.05 11.98 6.42
N PRO A 230 6.38 10.96 5.89
CA PRO A 230 4.94 10.96 5.61
C PRO A 230 4.13 10.75 6.90
N TRP A 231 4.35 11.62 7.88
CA TRP A 231 3.80 11.50 9.23
C TRP A 231 2.26 11.57 9.27
N PHE A 232 1.64 12.26 8.31
CA PHE A 232 0.20 12.44 8.29
C PHE A 232 -0.54 11.10 8.13
N GLU A 233 -0.11 10.26 7.18
CA GLU A 233 -0.67 8.92 7.00
C GLU A 233 -0.30 7.99 8.18
N ALA A 234 0.90 8.12 8.73
CA ALA A 234 1.30 7.38 9.92
C ALA A 234 0.38 7.66 11.12
N VAL A 235 0.00 8.92 11.32
CA VAL A 235 -0.97 9.32 12.36
C VAL A 235 -2.35 8.74 12.11
N LEU A 236 -2.85 8.81 10.87
CA LEU A 236 -4.17 8.27 10.51
C LEU A 236 -4.23 6.74 10.69
N ASN A 237 -3.17 6.04 10.32
CA ASN A 237 -3.07 4.58 10.46
C ASN A 237 -2.94 4.11 11.91
N ASN A 238 -2.42 4.99 12.81
CA ASN A 238 -2.13 4.67 14.20
C ASN A 238 -2.82 5.67 15.15
N TRP A 239 -4.08 5.99 14.90
CA TRP A 239 -4.84 7.08 15.51
C TRP A 239 -4.77 7.10 17.04
N ASN A 240 -5.02 5.95 17.67
CA ASN A 240 -5.03 5.84 19.14
C ASN A 240 -3.63 6.05 19.75
N TYR A 241 -2.57 5.69 19.02
CA TYR A 241 -1.20 5.91 19.47
C TYR A 241 -0.86 7.41 19.58
N PHE A 242 -1.45 8.24 18.67
CA PHE A 242 -1.27 9.69 18.64
C PHE A 242 -2.42 10.47 19.30
N GLU A 243 -3.17 9.87 20.22
CA GLU A 243 -4.34 10.50 20.82
C GLU A 243 -4.02 11.85 21.46
N LYS A 244 -2.91 11.95 22.23
CA LYS A 244 -2.46 13.17 22.89
C LYS A 244 -1.79 14.16 21.95
N CYS A 245 -1.31 13.72 20.81
CA CYS A 245 -0.56 14.57 19.89
C CYS A 245 -1.49 15.57 19.19
N ARG A 246 -1.13 16.85 19.20
CA ARG A 246 -1.94 17.94 18.65
C ARG A 246 -1.32 18.57 17.41
N ILE A 247 0.02 18.69 17.39
CA ILE A 247 0.79 19.32 16.32
C ILE A 247 2.03 18.48 15.98
N ALA A 248 2.54 18.65 14.76
CA ALA A 248 3.80 18.07 14.31
C ALA A 248 4.78 19.15 13.90
N ILE A 249 6.07 18.97 14.24
CA ILE A 249 7.20 19.80 13.80
C ILE A 249 8.13 18.92 12.94
N TYR A 250 8.55 19.45 11.80
CA TYR A 250 9.46 18.75 10.89
C TYR A 250 10.27 19.72 10.03
N PRO A 251 11.47 19.31 9.53
CA PRO A 251 12.27 20.13 8.61
C PRO A 251 11.56 20.37 7.27
N ASP A 252 11.64 21.60 6.78
CA ASP A 252 11.19 21.95 5.42
C ASP A 252 12.40 22.12 4.49
N HIS A 253 12.78 21.05 3.80
CA HIS A 253 13.92 21.06 2.89
C HIS A 253 13.81 22.08 1.73
N LYS A 254 12.56 22.43 1.33
CA LYS A 254 12.33 23.39 0.24
C LYS A 254 12.59 24.83 0.67
N LYS A 255 12.31 25.18 1.92
CA LYS A 255 12.42 26.56 2.44
C LYS A 255 13.55 26.72 3.47
N LYS A 256 14.42 25.72 3.64
CA LYS A 256 15.55 25.75 4.59
C LYS A 256 15.15 26.19 5.99
N GLY A 257 14.15 25.53 6.58
CA GLY A 257 13.66 25.84 7.92
C GLY A 257 12.80 24.68 8.45
N TYR A 258 11.85 25.02 9.31
CA TYR A 258 10.97 24.08 9.97
C TYR A 258 9.51 24.41 9.71
N ARG A 259 8.69 23.39 9.67
CA ARG A 259 7.23 23.48 9.62
C ARG A 259 6.63 23.08 10.96
N ILE A 260 5.56 23.76 11.30
CA ILE A 260 4.58 23.33 12.30
C ILE A 260 3.26 23.06 11.63
N GLN A 261 2.58 21.98 11.96
CA GLN A 261 1.30 21.64 11.37
C GLN A 261 0.39 20.98 12.41
N SER A 262 -0.90 21.38 12.40
CA SER A 262 -1.93 20.71 13.19
C SER A 262 -2.13 19.27 12.71
N LEU A 263 -2.32 18.34 13.65
CA LEU A 263 -2.84 17.03 13.31
C LEU A 263 -4.30 17.13 12.83
N PRO A 264 -4.80 16.12 12.09
CA PRO A 264 -6.22 16.07 11.70
C PRO A 264 -7.13 15.94 12.93
N GLY A 265 -8.31 16.53 12.85
CA GLY A 265 -9.28 16.54 13.96
C GLY A 265 -9.95 15.19 14.21
N SER A 266 -10.04 14.33 13.18
CA SER A 266 -10.51 12.95 13.27
C SER A 266 -9.94 12.13 12.11
N GLN A 267 -10.01 10.80 12.19
CA GLN A 267 -9.61 9.90 11.11
C GLN A 267 -10.38 10.15 9.80
N SER A 268 -11.66 10.53 9.91
CA SER A 268 -12.54 10.79 8.77
C SER A 268 -12.49 12.23 8.26
N SER A 269 -11.96 13.19 9.05
CA SER A 269 -11.93 14.61 8.71
C SER A 269 -10.49 15.12 8.56
N ARG A 270 -9.88 14.82 7.42
CA ARG A 270 -8.48 15.16 7.12
C ARG A 270 -8.18 16.65 7.13
N PHE A 271 -9.17 17.51 6.83
CA PHE A 271 -9.00 18.96 6.69
C PHE A 271 -9.41 19.76 7.93
N LYS A 272 -9.98 19.11 8.95
CA LYS A 272 -10.29 19.75 10.23
C LYS A 272 -9.04 19.72 11.11
N ASN A 273 -8.66 20.86 11.67
CA ASN A 273 -7.51 20.94 12.58
C ASN A 273 -7.85 20.34 13.95
N ARG A 274 -6.97 19.51 14.50
CA ARG A 274 -7.04 19.08 15.91
C ARG A 274 -6.69 20.22 16.84
N CYS A 275 -5.72 21.08 16.42
CA CYS A 275 -5.25 22.23 17.13
C CYS A 275 -4.83 23.32 16.11
N GLY A 276 -5.73 24.22 15.75
CA GLY A 276 -5.42 25.31 14.82
C GLY A 276 -4.52 26.37 15.46
N ALA A 277 -3.79 27.11 14.62
CA ALA A 277 -2.99 28.26 15.09
C ALA A 277 -3.89 29.32 15.74
N PRO A 278 -3.35 30.08 16.72
CA PRO A 278 -4.03 31.26 17.27
C PRO A 278 -4.56 32.18 16.17
N VAL A 279 -5.79 32.66 16.31
CA VAL A 279 -6.45 33.48 15.27
C VAL A 279 -5.61 34.68 14.89
N ALA A 280 -4.99 35.36 15.87
CA ALA A 280 -4.15 36.53 15.64
C ALA A 280 -2.94 36.26 14.72
N TRP A 281 -2.49 35.00 14.58
CA TRP A 281 -1.34 34.64 13.74
C TRP A 281 -1.73 34.25 12.31
N ARG A 282 -3.00 33.94 12.08
CA ARG A 282 -3.48 33.41 10.79
C ARG A 282 -3.37 34.46 9.69
N GLY A 283 -2.71 34.09 8.59
CA GLY A 283 -2.44 34.99 7.46
C GLY A 283 -1.33 35.97 7.68
N ARG A 284 -0.60 35.90 8.82
CA ARG A 284 0.56 36.74 9.14
C ARG A 284 1.85 36.11 8.66
N GLU A 285 2.82 36.97 8.34
CA GLU A 285 4.12 36.59 7.81
C GLU A 285 5.24 37.44 8.41
N LEU A 286 6.48 36.92 8.39
CA LEU A 286 7.73 37.63 8.66
C LEU A 286 7.67 38.52 9.95
N ASP A 287 8.00 39.81 9.83
CA ASP A 287 8.18 40.73 10.98
C ASP A 287 6.90 40.90 11.80
N GLU A 288 5.73 40.93 11.17
CA GLU A 288 4.45 41.03 11.87
C GLU A 288 4.22 39.75 12.71
N LEU A 289 4.49 38.60 12.15
CA LEU A 289 4.36 37.33 12.86
C LEU A 289 5.43 37.18 13.95
N ASN A 290 6.67 37.63 13.69
CA ASN A 290 7.75 37.66 14.66
C ASN A 290 7.37 38.44 15.92
N ALA A 291 6.78 39.64 15.73
CA ALA A 291 6.33 40.47 16.85
C ALA A 291 5.20 39.81 17.66
N LEU A 292 4.23 39.17 17.00
CA LEU A 292 3.12 38.49 17.64
C LEU A 292 3.55 37.21 18.41
N VAL A 293 4.46 36.44 17.83
CA VAL A 293 4.96 35.22 18.45
C VAL A 293 6.08 35.49 19.46
N GLY A 294 6.82 36.59 19.31
CA GLY A 294 8.02 36.90 20.11
C GLY A 294 9.20 36.02 19.74
N ILE A 295 9.47 35.86 18.45
CA ILE A 295 10.60 35.14 17.85
C ILE A 295 11.20 36.01 16.73
N THR A 296 12.22 35.53 16.04
CA THR A 296 12.95 36.34 15.05
C THR A 296 12.95 35.75 13.66
N THR A 297 12.56 34.49 13.48
CA THR A 297 12.69 33.77 12.22
C THR A 297 11.37 33.16 11.70
N ALA A 298 10.22 33.63 12.21
CA ALA A 298 8.92 33.20 11.69
C ALA A 298 8.82 33.48 10.18
N THR A 299 8.27 32.55 9.44
CA THR A 299 8.07 32.72 7.99
C THR A 299 6.62 33.05 7.64
N PHE A 300 5.66 32.28 8.16
CA PHE A 300 4.23 32.49 7.92
C PHE A 300 3.37 31.61 8.85
N VAL A 301 2.09 31.97 8.96
CA VAL A 301 1.01 31.10 9.38
C VAL A 301 -0.10 31.14 8.31
N HIS A 302 -0.52 29.99 7.82
CA HIS A 302 -1.57 29.91 6.82
C HIS A 302 -2.90 30.48 7.33
N LYS A 303 -3.68 31.12 6.47
CA LYS A 303 -4.95 31.77 6.83
C LYS A 303 -5.97 30.86 7.52
N THR A 304 -5.95 29.55 7.23
CA THR A 304 -6.82 28.56 7.89
C THR A 304 -6.23 28.01 9.19
N GLY A 305 -5.01 28.43 9.57
CA GLY A 305 -4.37 28.05 10.80
C GLY A 305 -3.92 26.59 10.88
N PHE A 306 -3.83 25.84 9.78
CA PHE A 306 -3.41 24.44 9.82
C PHE A 306 -1.90 24.25 9.84
N THR A 307 -1.13 25.23 9.34
CA THR A 307 0.33 25.16 9.24
C THR A 307 0.97 26.52 9.34
N GLY A 308 2.22 26.53 9.79
CA GLY A 308 3.12 27.67 9.86
C GLY A 308 4.58 27.23 9.73
N GLY A 309 5.52 28.16 9.92
CA GLY A 309 6.94 27.84 9.85
C GLY A 309 7.84 28.89 10.45
N ALA A 310 9.08 28.49 10.76
CA ALA A 310 10.19 29.35 11.15
C ALA A 310 11.49 28.81 10.55
N LEU A 311 12.53 29.65 10.43
CA LEU A 311 13.82 29.23 9.87
C LEU A 311 14.68 28.50 10.88
N SER A 312 14.63 28.86 12.19
CA SER A 312 15.42 28.20 13.21
C SER A 312 14.65 27.12 13.99
N LYS A 313 15.36 26.14 14.52
CA LYS A 313 14.80 25.09 15.36
C LYS A 313 14.29 25.64 16.69
N GLU A 314 15.01 26.57 17.25
CA GLU A 314 14.68 27.25 18.50
C GLU A 314 13.35 28.00 18.37
N ASP A 315 13.18 28.77 17.29
CA ASP A 315 11.99 29.57 17.10
C ASP A 315 10.76 28.70 16.78
N ILE A 316 10.89 27.60 16.02
CA ILE A 316 9.75 26.70 15.78
C ILE A 316 9.30 25.99 17.06
N GLU A 317 10.21 25.68 17.98
CA GLU A 317 9.86 25.10 19.30
C GLU A 317 9.15 26.12 20.20
N ILE A 318 9.60 27.40 20.21
CA ILE A 318 8.89 28.49 20.92
C ILE A 318 7.50 28.69 20.30
N MET A 319 7.45 28.76 18.98
CA MET A 319 6.19 28.90 18.24
C MET A 319 5.22 27.77 18.57
N ALA A 320 5.69 26.52 18.64
CA ALA A 320 4.87 25.35 18.93
C ALA A 320 4.28 25.39 20.35
N ARG A 321 5.06 25.75 21.37
CA ARG A 321 4.57 25.90 22.75
C ARG A 321 3.47 26.97 22.82
N LYS A 322 3.76 28.15 22.28
CA LYS A 322 2.78 29.25 22.25
C LYS A 322 1.54 28.95 21.39
N TRP A 323 1.70 28.12 20.34
CA TRP A 323 0.57 27.62 19.55
C TRP A 323 -0.37 26.76 20.40
N LEU A 324 0.20 25.82 21.20
CA LEU A 324 -0.59 24.96 22.08
C LEU A 324 -1.27 25.74 23.21
N ASP A 325 -0.55 26.70 23.81
CA ASP A 325 -1.02 27.50 24.94
C ASP A 325 -2.18 28.46 24.56
N ASN A 326 -2.21 28.91 23.30
CA ASN A 326 -3.17 29.91 22.79
C ASN A 326 -4.12 29.35 21.72
N ALA A 327 -4.17 28.05 21.53
CA ALA A 327 -5.11 27.44 20.59
C ALA A 327 -6.54 27.53 21.11
N GLU A 328 -7.45 27.94 20.25
CA GLU A 328 -8.87 27.76 20.52
C GLU A 328 -9.20 26.26 20.51
N MET A 329 -9.83 25.80 21.59
CA MET A 329 -10.36 24.43 21.68
C MET A 329 -11.63 24.26 20.87
#